data_30159a512dbe7a2f74490068d43134d4
#
_entry.id   30159a512dbe7a2f74490068d43134d4
#
_cell.length_a   1.000
_cell.length_b   1.000
_cell.length_c   1.000
_cell.angle_alpha   90.00
_cell.angle_beta   90.00
_cell.angle_gamma   90.00
#
_symmetry.space_group_name_H-M   'P 1'
#
loop_
_entity.id
_entity.type
_entity.pdbx_description
1 polymer ?
#
loop_
_entity_poly.entity_id
_entity_poly.type
_entity_poly.pdbx_seq_one_letter_code
_entity_poly.pdbx_strand_id
1 'polypeptide(L)'
;MKLTDTHSHLYDTAFDADREEALARAAAAGVEHLLLPGIDSESHGALFDLCRRHPGQCVPMMGLHPTSVNDNPHWREELALAERYLTAPPEGIARFCAVGEIGLDYYWSGEFVAEQVEAFVSQCRLAAQLGLPVAIHTRAAWDDMCRIVGEEAKAATEAGLRLRGVFHAFSEDAGTYRKLKACGDFAFGIGGVVTFRKSKLADTVREMELDDIVLETDCPYLTPAPYRGQRNES
;
A
#
# COMPACT_ATOMS: atom_id res chain seq x y z
N MET A 1 -13.02 -15.55 13.68
CA MET A 1 -11.60 -15.21 13.48
C MET A 1 -11.57 -13.71 13.32
N LYS A 2 -10.57 -13.03 13.85
CA LYS A 2 -10.39 -11.58 13.67
C LYS A 2 -9.41 -11.38 12.52
N LEU A 3 -9.79 -10.58 11.54
CA LEU A 3 -9.00 -10.30 10.34
C LEU A 3 -8.72 -8.82 10.25
N THR A 4 -7.63 -8.48 9.57
CA THR A 4 -7.31 -7.13 9.10
C THR A 4 -7.13 -7.20 7.60
N ASP A 5 -7.82 -6.32 6.87
CA ASP A 5 -7.52 -6.04 5.48
C ASP A 5 -6.43 -4.98 5.44
N THR A 6 -5.23 -5.37 5.04
CA THR A 6 -4.06 -4.49 5.13
C THR A 6 -3.96 -3.48 3.98
N HIS A 7 -4.85 -3.56 2.98
CA HIS A 7 -4.89 -2.61 1.87
C HIS A 7 -6.27 -2.57 1.20
N SER A 8 -6.99 -1.47 1.38
CA SER A 8 -8.36 -1.30 0.90
C SER A 8 -8.63 0.17 0.52
N HIS A 9 -9.19 0.41 -0.67
CA HIS A 9 -9.63 1.74 -1.09
C HIS A 9 -11.15 1.90 -0.89
N LEU A 10 -11.67 1.52 0.26
CA LEU A 10 -13.10 1.58 0.53
C LEU A 10 -13.68 3.01 0.51
N TYR A 11 -12.83 4.04 0.54
CA TYR A 11 -13.20 5.44 0.33
C TYR A 11 -13.43 5.80 -1.16
N ASP A 12 -13.06 4.90 -2.12
CA ASP A 12 -13.25 5.10 -3.55
C ASP A 12 -14.72 5.33 -3.93
N THR A 13 -14.95 6.13 -4.98
CA THR A 13 -16.29 6.46 -5.50
C THR A 13 -17.09 5.24 -5.96
N ALA A 14 -16.43 4.13 -6.28
CA ALA A 14 -17.09 2.86 -6.57
C ALA A 14 -17.98 2.35 -5.41
N PHE A 15 -17.78 2.86 -4.19
CA PHE A 15 -18.55 2.53 -3.01
C PHE A 15 -19.57 3.59 -2.59
N ASP A 16 -19.71 4.69 -3.31
CA ASP A 16 -20.59 5.81 -2.89
C ASP A 16 -22.03 5.39 -2.64
N ALA A 17 -22.52 4.40 -3.39
CA ALA A 17 -23.90 3.95 -3.28
C ALA A 17 -24.17 3.04 -2.05
N ASP A 18 -23.14 2.32 -1.52
CA ASP A 18 -23.34 1.28 -0.50
C ASP A 18 -22.12 1.07 0.40
N ARG A 19 -21.34 2.12 0.65
CA ARG A 19 -20.10 2.06 1.46
C ARG A 19 -20.33 1.55 2.87
N GLU A 20 -21.41 2.01 3.53
CA GLU A 20 -21.76 1.59 4.89
C GLU A 20 -22.17 0.09 4.92
N GLU A 21 -22.87 -0.37 3.92
CA GLU A 21 -23.24 -1.76 3.77
C GLU A 21 -22.01 -2.64 3.49
N ALA A 22 -21.06 -2.15 2.69
CA ALA A 22 -19.79 -2.85 2.45
C ALA A 22 -18.96 -2.98 3.75
N LEU A 23 -18.86 -1.91 4.55
CA LEU A 23 -18.27 -1.97 5.89
C LEU A 23 -18.97 -2.98 6.81
N ALA A 24 -20.30 -2.97 6.80
CA ALA A 24 -21.06 -3.91 7.61
C ALA A 24 -20.83 -5.38 7.17
N ARG A 25 -20.73 -5.64 5.86
CA ARG A 25 -20.38 -6.98 5.32
C ARG A 25 -18.98 -7.41 5.75
N ALA A 26 -17.98 -6.52 5.65
CA ALA A 26 -16.63 -6.78 6.10
C ALA A 26 -16.59 -7.15 7.59
N ALA A 27 -17.25 -6.35 8.44
CA ALA A 27 -17.35 -6.62 9.88
C ALA A 27 -18.05 -7.95 10.16
N ALA A 28 -19.14 -8.27 9.46
CA ALA A 28 -19.86 -9.55 9.59
C ALA A 28 -18.99 -10.76 9.16
N ALA A 29 -18.08 -10.56 8.22
CA ALA A 29 -17.09 -11.57 7.81
C ALA A 29 -15.91 -11.69 8.79
N GLY A 30 -15.81 -10.81 9.78
CA GLY A 30 -14.75 -10.80 10.80
C GLY A 30 -13.57 -9.90 10.50
N VAL A 31 -13.67 -9.01 9.51
CA VAL A 31 -12.68 -7.99 9.22
C VAL A 31 -12.90 -6.83 10.19
N GLU A 32 -12.02 -6.73 11.20
CA GLU A 32 -12.13 -5.71 12.26
C GLU A 32 -11.45 -4.40 11.88
N HIS A 33 -10.39 -4.48 11.08
CA HIS A 33 -9.61 -3.32 10.67
C HIS A 33 -9.39 -3.31 9.16
N LEU A 34 -9.51 -2.13 8.58
CA LEU A 34 -9.18 -1.85 7.18
C LEU A 34 -8.10 -0.76 7.17
N LEU A 35 -6.94 -1.07 6.58
CA LEU A 35 -5.88 -0.09 6.41
C LEU A 35 -6.08 0.59 5.05
N LEU A 36 -6.27 1.91 5.08
CA LEU A 36 -6.69 2.70 3.93
C LEU A 36 -5.52 3.58 3.45
N PRO A 37 -4.93 3.31 2.27
CA PRO A 37 -3.80 4.10 1.77
C PRO A 37 -4.24 5.47 1.24
N GLY A 38 -3.38 6.49 1.40
CA GLY A 38 -3.48 7.75 0.69
C GLY A 38 -2.86 7.64 -0.70
N ILE A 39 -3.46 8.27 -1.70
CA ILE A 39 -3.00 8.26 -3.09
C ILE A 39 -2.42 9.63 -3.45
N ASP A 40 -3.21 10.68 -3.31
CA ASP A 40 -2.90 12.08 -3.59
C ASP A 40 -3.91 13.00 -2.90
N SER A 41 -3.78 14.31 -3.09
CA SER A 41 -4.66 15.30 -2.46
C SER A 41 -6.13 15.16 -2.83
N GLU A 42 -6.45 14.63 -4.01
CA GLU A 42 -7.83 14.42 -4.44
C GLU A 42 -8.52 13.33 -3.61
N SER A 43 -7.77 12.33 -3.18
CA SER A 43 -8.26 11.20 -2.37
C SER A 43 -8.39 11.52 -0.88
N HIS A 44 -7.63 12.49 -0.36
CA HIS A 44 -7.49 12.75 1.08
C HIS A 44 -8.82 13.09 1.76
N GLY A 45 -9.69 13.86 1.09
CA GLY A 45 -10.98 14.26 1.65
C GLY A 45 -11.86 13.06 2.01
N ALA A 46 -12.04 12.13 1.05
CA ALA A 46 -12.84 10.93 1.21
C ALA A 46 -12.22 9.95 2.23
N LEU A 47 -10.89 9.78 2.17
CA LEU A 47 -10.13 8.97 3.11
C LEU A 47 -10.32 9.44 4.56
N PHE A 48 -10.11 10.73 4.82
CA PHE A 48 -10.23 11.30 6.17
C PHE A 48 -11.67 11.27 6.69
N ASP A 49 -12.64 11.54 5.83
CA ASP A 49 -14.05 11.47 6.19
C ASP A 49 -14.45 10.06 6.64
N LEU A 50 -14.05 9.06 5.89
CA LEU A 50 -14.33 7.65 6.24
C LEU A 50 -13.67 7.25 7.57
N CYS A 51 -12.39 7.63 7.77
CA CYS A 51 -11.68 7.33 9.01
C CYS A 51 -12.26 8.04 10.23
N ARG A 52 -12.76 9.27 10.07
CA ARG A 52 -13.46 10.02 11.16
C ARG A 52 -14.77 9.39 11.55
N ARG A 53 -15.53 8.88 10.56
CA ARG A 53 -16.82 8.22 10.82
C ARG A 53 -16.67 6.83 11.44
N HIS A 54 -15.58 6.14 11.15
CA HIS A 54 -15.31 4.77 11.62
C HIS A 54 -13.96 4.65 12.32
N PRO A 55 -13.75 5.40 13.44
CA PRO A 55 -12.48 5.39 14.14
C PRO A 55 -12.17 4.01 14.71
N GLY A 56 -10.94 3.52 14.46
CA GLY A 56 -10.47 2.21 14.90
C GLY A 56 -10.81 1.05 13.94
N GLN A 57 -11.87 1.15 13.13
CA GLN A 57 -12.13 0.20 12.05
C GLN A 57 -11.39 0.61 10.78
N CYS A 58 -11.50 1.88 10.37
CA CYS A 58 -10.81 2.46 9.22
C CYS A 58 -9.56 3.20 9.71
N VAL A 59 -8.38 2.72 9.33
CA VAL A 59 -7.10 3.24 9.80
C VAL A 59 -6.32 3.80 8.60
N PRO A 60 -6.02 5.11 8.55
CA PRO A 60 -5.41 5.71 7.37
C PRO A 60 -3.90 5.45 7.30
N MET A 61 -3.41 5.32 6.08
CA MET A 61 -2.02 5.53 5.69
C MET A 61 -1.91 6.85 4.92
N MET A 62 -0.69 7.37 4.75
CA MET A 62 -0.47 8.61 4.02
C MET A 62 0.78 8.49 3.15
N GLY A 63 0.63 8.83 1.88
CA GLY A 63 1.72 8.82 0.91
C GLY A 63 1.29 9.45 -0.41
N LEU A 64 2.25 9.56 -1.34
CA LEU A 64 2.03 9.93 -2.73
C LEU A 64 2.28 8.71 -3.61
N HIS A 65 1.23 8.25 -4.27
CA HIS A 65 1.27 7.10 -5.16
C HIS A 65 2.08 7.40 -6.44
N PRO A 66 2.86 6.45 -6.98
CA PRO A 66 3.70 6.71 -8.16
C PRO A 66 2.94 7.19 -9.39
N THR A 67 1.70 6.75 -9.61
CA THR A 67 0.91 7.22 -10.75
C THR A 67 0.49 8.69 -10.63
N SER A 68 0.40 9.24 -9.42
CA SER A 68 0.11 10.65 -9.18
C SER A 68 1.35 11.56 -9.35
N VAL A 69 2.53 10.96 -9.59
CA VAL A 69 3.75 11.66 -10.01
C VAL A 69 3.78 11.86 -11.53
N ASN A 70 3.21 10.91 -12.29
CA ASN A 70 3.24 10.93 -13.76
C ASN A 70 2.49 12.14 -14.31
N ASP A 71 3.12 12.89 -15.22
CA ASP A 71 2.57 14.07 -15.90
C ASP A 71 1.95 15.11 -14.95
N ASN A 72 2.43 15.15 -13.71
CA ASN A 72 1.97 16.08 -12.69
C ASN A 72 3.09 17.09 -12.36
N PRO A 73 3.02 18.34 -12.87
CA PRO A 73 4.04 19.34 -12.58
C PRO A 73 4.08 19.76 -11.10
N HIS A 74 3.06 19.41 -10.31
CA HIS A 74 2.91 19.75 -8.90
C HIS A 74 3.15 18.55 -7.96
N TRP A 75 3.73 17.46 -8.43
CA TRP A 75 3.93 16.27 -7.61
C TRP A 75 4.79 16.53 -6.35
N ARG A 76 5.68 17.52 -6.39
CA ARG A 76 6.48 17.89 -5.21
C ARG A 76 5.65 18.59 -4.14
N GLU A 77 4.65 19.38 -4.53
CA GLU A 77 3.66 19.97 -3.62
C GLU A 77 2.76 18.91 -2.99
N GLU A 78 2.36 17.90 -3.77
CA GLU A 78 1.63 16.72 -3.27
C GLU A 78 2.46 15.93 -2.26
N LEU A 79 3.73 15.66 -2.58
CA LEU A 79 4.67 15.00 -1.68
C LEU A 79 4.82 15.78 -0.38
N ALA A 80 5.05 17.09 -0.46
CA ALA A 80 5.17 17.97 0.72
C ALA A 80 3.87 18.01 1.55
N LEU A 81 2.71 17.86 0.91
CA LEU A 81 1.43 17.75 1.61
C LEU A 81 1.33 16.45 2.40
N ALA A 82 1.70 15.32 1.80
CA ALA A 82 1.72 14.03 2.46
C ALA A 82 2.70 14.02 3.66
N GLU A 83 3.91 14.56 3.49
CA GLU A 83 4.91 14.74 4.55
C GLU A 83 4.38 15.59 5.72
N ARG A 84 3.68 16.68 5.40
CA ARG A 84 3.07 17.53 6.41
C ARG A 84 2.00 16.78 7.21
N TYR A 85 1.15 15.99 6.56
CA TYR A 85 0.12 15.22 7.26
C TYR A 85 0.73 14.12 8.14
N LEU A 86 1.79 13.45 7.69
CA LEU A 86 2.50 12.44 8.48
C LEU A 86 3.09 13.01 9.78
N THR A 87 3.55 14.27 9.75
CA THR A 87 4.14 14.96 10.90
C THR A 87 3.14 15.73 11.74
N ALA A 88 2.06 16.21 11.13
CA ALA A 88 0.99 16.96 11.76
C ALA A 88 -0.36 16.50 11.19
N PRO A 89 -0.93 15.39 11.71
CA PRO A 89 -2.18 14.83 11.22
C PRO A 89 -3.33 15.85 11.24
N PRO A 90 -4.23 15.84 10.24
CA PRO A 90 -5.36 16.75 10.19
C PRO A 90 -6.35 16.45 11.32
N GLU A 91 -7.19 17.46 11.63
CA GLU A 91 -8.20 17.34 12.68
C GLU A 91 -9.05 16.06 12.53
N GLY A 92 -9.23 15.35 13.65
CA GLY A 92 -9.98 14.09 13.71
C GLY A 92 -9.21 12.83 13.23
N ILE A 93 -7.96 12.97 12.78
CA ILE A 93 -7.07 11.86 12.47
C ILE A 93 -6.03 11.75 13.58
N ALA A 94 -6.10 10.70 14.39
CA ALA A 94 -5.21 10.55 15.54
C ALA A 94 -3.75 10.28 15.11
N ARG A 95 -3.56 9.42 14.08
CA ARG A 95 -2.25 9.08 13.52
C ARG A 95 -2.44 8.29 12.21
N PHE A 96 -1.40 8.24 11.40
CA PHE A 96 -1.27 7.30 10.29
C PHE A 96 -0.57 6.02 10.74
N CYS A 97 -0.99 4.86 10.22
CA CYS A 97 -0.38 3.58 10.59
C CYS A 97 0.84 3.22 9.74
N ALA A 98 0.97 3.82 8.56
CA ALA A 98 2.07 3.59 7.61
C ALA A 98 2.27 4.81 6.71
N VAL A 99 3.42 4.87 6.05
CA VAL A 99 3.63 5.71 4.86
C VAL A 99 3.19 4.90 3.64
N GLY A 100 2.12 5.30 3.00
CA GLY A 100 1.54 4.56 1.89
C GLY A 100 0.23 5.14 1.35
N GLU A 101 -0.02 4.88 0.08
CA GLU A 101 0.68 3.99 -0.82
C GLU A 101 1.82 4.73 -1.51
N ILE A 102 3.00 4.14 -1.56
CA ILE A 102 4.19 4.70 -2.20
C ILE A 102 4.84 3.65 -3.09
N GLY A 103 5.68 4.01 -4.03
CA GLY A 103 6.37 2.98 -4.82
C GLY A 103 6.73 3.39 -6.23
N LEU A 104 6.73 2.40 -7.15
CA LEU A 104 7.10 2.56 -8.54
C LEU A 104 6.08 1.88 -9.46
N ASP A 105 5.62 2.60 -10.49
CA ASP A 105 4.73 2.08 -11.53
C ASP A 105 5.23 2.53 -12.91
N TYR A 106 5.91 1.63 -13.64
CA TYR A 106 6.40 1.89 -14.99
C TYR A 106 5.45 1.38 -16.09
N TYR A 107 4.31 0.84 -15.69
CA TYR A 107 3.34 0.30 -16.65
C TYR A 107 2.67 1.40 -17.49
N TRP A 108 2.33 2.53 -16.85
CA TRP A 108 1.62 3.60 -17.51
C TRP A 108 2.54 4.53 -18.30
N SER A 109 3.75 4.79 -17.78
CA SER A 109 4.76 5.62 -18.44
C SER A 109 6.16 5.29 -17.94
N GLY A 110 7.12 5.22 -18.86
CA GLY A 110 8.55 5.16 -18.56
C GLY A 110 9.24 6.54 -18.57
N GLU A 111 8.49 7.64 -18.75
CA GLU A 111 9.05 8.99 -18.87
C GLU A 111 9.35 9.61 -17.51
N PHE A 112 8.61 9.22 -16.45
CA PHE A 112 8.69 9.82 -15.12
C PHE A 112 9.40 8.93 -14.09
N VAL A 113 10.26 8.03 -14.54
CA VAL A 113 11.00 7.09 -13.68
C VAL A 113 11.82 7.82 -12.64
N ALA A 114 12.54 8.88 -13.03
CA ALA A 114 13.40 9.62 -12.12
C ALA A 114 12.59 10.33 -11.02
N GLU A 115 11.47 10.92 -11.37
CA GLU A 115 10.55 11.60 -10.46
C GLU A 115 9.89 10.61 -9.49
N GLN A 116 9.43 9.46 -9.98
CA GLN A 116 8.88 8.38 -9.13
C GLN A 116 9.94 7.87 -8.15
N VAL A 117 11.17 7.65 -8.58
CA VAL A 117 12.28 7.23 -7.71
C VAL A 117 12.58 8.29 -6.66
N GLU A 118 12.65 9.58 -7.04
CA GLU A 118 12.84 10.70 -6.10
C GLU A 118 11.76 10.72 -5.02
N ALA A 119 10.49 10.63 -5.43
CA ALA A 119 9.35 10.61 -4.51
C ALA A 119 9.36 9.38 -3.60
N PHE A 120 9.64 8.20 -4.14
CA PHE A 120 9.69 6.95 -3.38
C PHE A 120 10.80 6.96 -2.33
N VAL A 121 12.01 7.33 -2.71
CA VAL A 121 13.18 7.42 -1.81
C VAL A 121 12.94 8.41 -0.68
N SER A 122 12.39 9.61 -0.99
CA SER A 122 12.04 10.61 0.03
C SER A 122 11.09 10.03 1.06
N GLN A 123 10.04 9.36 0.62
CA GLN A 123 9.02 8.76 1.49
C GLN A 123 9.56 7.58 2.32
N CYS A 124 10.44 6.74 1.76
CA CYS A 124 11.11 5.68 2.51
C CYS A 124 11.96 6.24 3.66
N ARG A 125 12.72 7.30 3.39
CA ARG A 125 13.54 7.97 4.40
C ARG A 125 12.71 8.61 5.50
N LEU A 126 11.63 9.28 5.13
CA LEU A 126 10.68 9.85 6.10
C LEU A 126 10.05 8.76 6.96
N ALA A 127 9.61 7.64 6.36
CA ALA A 127 9.05 6.50 7.08
C ALA A 127 10.04 5.96 8.13
N ALA A 128 11.31 5.77 7.75
CA ALA A 128 12.34 5.33 8.66
C ALA A 128 12.57 6.32 9.81
N GLN A 129 12.58 7.63 9.53
CA GLN A 129 12.73 8.69 10.55
C GLN A 129 11.55 8.72 11.53
N LEU A 130 10.32 8.52 11.03
CA LEU A 130 9.11 8.50 11.85
C LEU A 130 8.88 7.14 12.55
N GLY A 131 9.68 6.12 12.24
CA GLY A 131 9.49 4.75 12.74
C GLY A 131 8.22 4.07 12.21
N LEU A 132 7.65 4.57 11.10
CA LEU A 132 6.47 4.01 10.45
C LEU A 132 6.85 2.94 9.42
N PRO A 133 6.04 1.89 9.24
CA PRO A 133 6.20 0.99 8.11
C PRO A 133 5.81 1.69 6.79
N VAL A 134 6.22 1.10 5.67
CA VAL A 134 5.81 1.52 4.32
C VAL A 134 4.83 0.52 3.70
N ALA A 135 3.84 0.99 2.93
CA ALA A 135 3.02 0.18 2.05
C ALA A 135 3.44 0.47 0.61
N ILE A 136 4.07 -0.51 -0.04
CA ILE A 136 4.80 -0.34 -1.30
C ILE A 136 4.00 -0.92 -2.46
N HIS A 137 3.68 -0.07 -3.43
CA HIS A 137 3.20 -0.43 -4.74
C HIS A 137 4.35 -0.74 -5.69
N THR A 138 4.23 -1.80 -6.47
CA THR A 138 5.22 -2.11 -7.52
C THR A 138 4.54 -2.68 -8.76
N ARG A 139 4.69 -2.01 -9.90
CA ARG A 139 4.19 -2.50 -11.17
C ARG A 139 5.17 -2.25 -12.30
N ALA A 140 5.60 -3.31 -12.98
CA ALA A 140 6.60 -3.28 -14.06
C ALA A 140 7.94 -2.61 -13.67
N ALA A 141 8.31 -2.63 -12.37
CA ALA A 141 9.46 -1.93 -11.80
C ALA A 141 10.29 -2.77 -10.80
N TRP A 142 10.14 -4.09 -10.81
CA TRP A 142 10.69 -4.97 -9.76
C TRP A 142 12.22 -4.96 -9.62
N ASP A 143 12.96 -4.81 -10.72
CA ASP A 143 14.43 -4.75 -10.66
C ASP A 143 14.91 -3.49 -9.91
N ASP A 144 14.34 -2.33 -10.25
CA ASP A 144 14.61 -1.09 -9.54
C ASP A 144 14.09 -1.12 -8.11
N MET A 145 12.91 -1.69 -7.88
CA MET A 145 12.36 -1.85 -6.53
C MET A 145 13.29 -2.66 -5.63
N CYS A 146 13.77 -3.82 -6.08
CA CYS A 146 14.71 -4.64 -5.31
C CYS A 146 16.00 -3.88 -4.98
N ARG A 147 16.55 -3.15 -5.96
CA ARG A 147 17.77 -2.38 -5.79
C ARG A 147 17.56 -1.23 -4.81
N ILE A 148 16.54 -0.40 -5.02
CA ILE A 148 16.31 0.82 -4.24
C ILE A 148 15.93 0.48 -2.79
N VAL A 149 15.04 -0.48 -2.58
CA VAL A 149 14.68 -0.90 -1.21
C VAL A 149 15.89 -1.46 -0.48
N GLY A 150 16.75 -2.25 -1.15
CA GLY A 150 17.99 -2.75 -0.56
C GLY A 150 18.95 -1.64 -0.16
N GLU A 151 19.12 -0.63 -1.03
CA GLU A 151 19.96 0.56 -0.77
C GLU A 151 19.42 1.38 0.41
N GLU A 152 18.12 1.70 0.43
CA GLU A 152 17.50 2.52 1.47
C GLU A 152 17.38 1.77 2.81
N ALA A 153 17.12 0.47 2.82
CA ALA A 153 17.11 -0.32 4.06
C ALA A 153 18.51 -0.40 4.70
N LYS A 154 19.54 -0.55 3.87
CA LYS A 154 20.92 -0.50 4.32
C LYS A 154 21.28 0.88 4.87
N ALA A 155 20.97 1.95 4.15
CA ALA A 155 21.23 3.33 4.57
C ALA A 155 20.50 3.68 5.89
N ALA A 156 19.24 3.24 6.04
CA ALA A 156 18.50 3.38 7.29
C ALA A 156 19.22 2.68 8.46
N THR A 157 19.67 1.44 8.25
CA THR A 157 20.40 0.67 9.28
C THR A 157 21.72 1.35 9.67
N GLU A 158 22.47 1.85 8.72
CA GLU A 158 23.72 2.60 8.97
C GLU A 158 23.47 3.90 9.75
N ALA A 159 22.28 4.50 9.60
CA ALA A 159 21.84 5.66 10.37
C ALA A 159 21.23 5.32 11.74
N GLY A 160 21.20 4.03 12.13
CA GLY A 160 20.54 3.58 13.37
C GLY A 160 19.01 3.60 13.32
N LEU A 161 18.43 3.66 12.10
CA LEU A 161 17.02 3.63 11.81
C LEU A 161 16.61 2.27 11.22
N ARG A 162 15.32 2.09 10.94
CA ARG A 162 14.80 0.85 10.36
C ARG A 162 13.78 1.17 9.27
N LEU A 163 14.05 0.74 8.04
CA LEU A 163 13.03 0.69 6.99
C LEU A 163 12.37 -0.69 7.01
N ARG A 164 11.05 -0.73 7.10
CA ARG A 164 10.24 -1.96 7.14
C ARG A 164 8.88 -1.70 6.52
N GLY A 165 8.16 -2.74 6.13
CA GLY A 165 6.83 -2.54 5.56
C GLY A 165 6.25 -3.72 4.83
N VAL A 166 5.37 -3.44 3.88
CA VAL A 166 4.65 -4.43 3.09
C VAL A 166 4.80 -4.11 1.61
N PHE A 167 5.16 -5.11 0.81
CA PHE A 167 4.96 -5.08 -0.64
C PHE A 167 3.51 -5.44 -0.91
N HIS A 168 2.69 -4.43 -1.16
CA HIS A 168 1.28 -4.55 -1.47
C HIS A 168 1.08 -5.26 -2.82
N ALA A 169 -0.02 -5.99 -2.96
CA ALA A 169 -0.41 -6.75 -4.16
C ALA A 169 0.75 -7.55 -4.79
N PHE A 170 1.58 -8.17 -3.94
CA PHE A 170 2.71 -8.95 -4.42
C PHE A 170 2.25 -10.04 -5.38
N SER A 171 2.86 -10.09 -6.57
CA SER A 171 2.43 -10.98 -7.65
C SER A 171 3.58 -11.66 -8.39
N GLU A 172 4.80 -11.57 -7.85
CA GLU A 172 6.03 -12.07 -8.46
C GLU A 172 6.39 -13.51 -8.04
N ASP A 173 7.54 -13.96 -8.53
CA ASP A 173 8.06 -15.29 -8.26
C ASP A 173 8.81 -15.39 -6.92
N ALA A 174 9.12 -16.61 -6.52
CA ALA A 174 9.86 -16.91 -5.30
C ALA A 174 11.31 -16.35 -5.31
N GLY A 175 11.89 -16.09 -6.47
CA GLY A 175 13.20 -15.45 -6.59
C GLY A 175 13.14 -14.00 -6.16
N THR A 176 12.14 -13.26 -6.62
CA THR A 176 11.87 -11.87 -6.24
C THR A 176 11.50 -11.77 -4.75
N TYR A 177 10.63 -12.65 -4.25
CA TYR A 177 10.33 -12.76 -2.81
C TYR A 177 11.60 -12.87 -1.97
N ARG A 178 12.49 -13.83 -2.29
CA ARG A 178 13.73 -14.04 -1.53
C ARG A 178 14.68 -12.84 -1.58
N LYS A 179 14.77 -12.14 -2.73
CA LYS A 179 15.57 -10.92 -2.85
C LYS A 179 15.06 -9.82 -1.93
N LEU A 180 13.75 -9.57 -1.94
CA LEU A 180 13.14 -8.51 -1.13
C LEU A 180 13.17 -8.85 0.36
N LYS A 181 12.93 -10.11 0.73
CA LYS A 181 13.07 -10.59 2.11
C LYS A 181 14.49 -10.39 2.66
N ALA A 182 15.51 -10.55 1.83
CA ALA A 182 16.90 -10.33 2.22
C ALA A 182 17.23 -8.82 2.45
N CYS A 183 16.40 -7.88 1.98
CA CYS A 183 16.58 -6.46 2.21
C CYS A 183 16.23 -6.02 3.64
N GLY A 184 15.41 -6.79 4.38
CA GLY A 184 15.02 -6.43 5.74
C GLY A 184 13.68 -7.01 6.18
N ASP A 185 13.02 -6.30 7.08
CA ASP A 185 11.76 -6.69 7.71
C ASP A 185 10.57 -6.27 6.82
N PHE A 186 10.35 -7.04 5.79
CA PHE A 186 9.24 -6.82 4.87
C PHE A 186 8.30 -8.02 4.83
N ALA A 187 7.00 -7.72 4.85
CA ALA A 187 5.92 -8.66 4.58
C ALA A 187 5.38 -8.48 3.15
N PHE A 188 4.54 -9.40 2.72
CA PHE A 188 4.00 -9.46 1.35
C PHE A 188 2.49 -9.56 1.41
N GLY A 189 1.82 -8.58 0.80
CA GLY A 189 0.36 -8.52 0.69
C GLY A 189 -0.15 -9.54 -0.33
N ILE A 190 -0.96 -10.48 0.14
CA ILE A 190 -1.55 -11.53 -0.68
C ILE A 190 -3.05 -11.32 -0.74
N GLY A 191 -3.52 -10.92 -1.92
CA GLY A 191 -4.92 -10.65 -2.23
C GLY A 191 -5.50 -11.59 -3.29
N GLY A 192 -6.55 -11.13 -3.97
CA GLY A 192 -7.34 -11.90 -4.94
C GLY A 192 -6.55 -12.55 -6.08
N VAL A 193 -5.38 -11.98 -6.43
CA VAL A 193 -4.50 -12.48 -7.51
C VAL A 193 -4.07 -13.93 -7.31
N VAL A 194 -3.93 -14.40 -6.07
CA VAL A 194 -3.57 -15.79 -5.75
C VAL A 194 -4.56 -16.81 -6.32
N THR A 195 -5.80 -16.37 -6.56
CA THR A 195 -6.88 -17.22 -7.12
C THR A 195 -6.96 -17.20 -8.64
N PHE A 196 -6.14 -16.37 -9.33
CA PHE A 196 -6.24 -16.19 -10.76
C PHE A 196 -5.61 -17.37 -11.51
N ARG A 197 -6.37 -17.97 -12.42
CA ARG A 197 -5.98 -19.18 -13.14
C ARG A 197 -4.63 -19.08 -13.87
N LYS A 198 -4.26 -17.88 -14.33
CA LYS A 198 -3.01 -17.65 -15.07
C LYS A 198 -1.88 -17.14 -14.17
N SER A 199 -2.14 -16.83 -12.91
CA SER A 199 -1.14 -16.39 -11.95
C SER A 199 -0.34 -17.59 -11.44
N LYS A 200 0.96 -17.41 -11.26
CA LYS A 200 1.84 -18.36 -10.59
C LYS A 200 2.00 -18.05 -9.09
N LEU A 201 1.32 -17.02 -8.61
CA LEU A 201 1.45 -16.55 -7.23
C LEU A 201 1.15 -17.66 -6.20
N ALA A 202 0.17 -18.53 -6.48
CA ALA A 202 -0.12 -19.66 -5.59
C ALA A 202 1.07 -20.61 -5.39
N ASP A 203 1.95 -20.75 -6.39
CA ASP A 203 3.17 -21.54 -6.27
C ASP A 203 4.22 -20.80 -5.44
N THR A 204 4.37 -19.48 -5.67
CA THR A 204 5.25 -18.63 -4.88
C THR A 204 4.83 -18.61 -3.39
N VAL A 205 3.54 -18.48 -3.09
CA VAL A 205 3.02 -18.46 -1.71
C VAL A 205 3.34 -19.75 -0.95
N ARG A 206 3.41 -20.92 -1.62
CA ARG A 206 3.83 -22.17 -0.97
C ARG A 206 5.29 -22.19 -0.51
N GLU A 207 6.11 -21.30 -1.05
CA GLU A 207 7.52 -21.14 -0.67
C GLU A 207 7.75 -20.01 0.36
N MET A 208 6.71 -19.21 0.66
CA MET A 208 6.80 -18.13 1.65
C MET A 208 6.68 -18.65 3.07
N GLU A 209 7.36 -17.99 4.00
CA GLU A 209 7.10 -18.16 5.42
C GLU A 209 5.76 -17.53 5.79
N LEU A 210 5.00 -18.18 6.67
CA LEU A 210 3.67 -17.67 7.06
C LEU A 210 3.73 -16.29 7.71
N ASP A 211 4.79 -16.04 8.49
CA ASP A 211 5.03 -14.76 9.16
C ASP A 211 5.35 -13.60 8.20
N ASP A 212 5.66 -13.92 6.95
CA ASP A 212 5.92 -12.93 5.90
C ASP A 212 4.66 -12.52 5.13
N ILE A 213 3.51 -13.16 5.39
CA ILE A 213 2.28 -12.95 4.63
C ILE A 213 1.32 -12.07 5.42
N VAL A 214 0.79 -11.05 4.76
CA VAL A 214 -0.39 -10.31 5.21
C VAL A 214 -1.52 -10.46 4.21
N LEU A 215 -2.76 -10.38 4.68
CA LEU A 215 -3.94 -10.51 3.83
C LEU A 215 -4.50 -9.14 3.48
N GLU A 216 -4.89 -8.99 2.23
CA GLU A 216 -5.46 -7.75 1.71
C GLU A 216 -6.49 -8.02 0.61
N THR A 217 -7.23 -7.00 0.23
CA THR A 217 -8.18 -7.11 -0.88
C THR A 217 -7.82 -6.24 -2.06
N ASP A 218 -7.25 -5.06 -1.83
CA ASP A 218 -7.08 -4.00 -2.84
C ASP A 218 -8.43 -3.59 -3.45
N CYS A 219 -9.51 -3.69 -2.68
CA CYS A 219 -10.82 -3.32 -3.18
C CYS A 219 -10.91 -1.83 -3.53
N PRO A 220 -11.61 -1.45 -4.61
CA PRO A 220 -12.56 -2.24 -5.42
C PRO A 220 -11.92 -3.13 -6.50
N TYR A 221 -10.58 -3.23 -6.53
CA TYR A 221 -9.81 -3.91 -7.58
C TYR A 221 -9.55 -5.38 -7.24
N LEU A 222 -8.90 -6.10 -8.15
CA LEU A 222 -8.30 -7.44 -7.99
C LEU A 222 -9.25 -8.52 -7.44
N THR A 223 -10.56 -8.43 -7.72
CA THR A 223 -11.58 -9.37 -7.26
C THR A 223 -11.16 -10.83 -7.48
N PRO A 224 -11.22 -11.69 -6.45
CA PRO A 224 -10.82 -13.08 -6.55
C PRO A 224 -11.77 -13.91 -7.45
N ALA A 225 -11.29 -15.05 -7.96
CA ALA A 225 -12.15 -16.04 -8.59
C ALA A 225 -13.07 -16.67 -7.51
N PRO A 226 -14.33 -17.00 -7.82
CA PRO A 226 -14.96 -16.96 -9.17
C PRO A 226 -15.58 -15.59 -9.53
N TYR A 227 -15.45 -14.57 -8.70
CA TYR A 227 -16.18 -13.29 -8.81
C TYR A 227 -15.48 -12.25 -9.71
N ARG A 228 -14.52 -12.67 -10.53
CA ARG A 228 -13.81 -11.81 -11.48
C ARG A 228 -14.78 -10.96 -12.31
N GLY A 229 -14.45 -9.64 -12.44
CA GLY A 229 -15.29 -8.70 -13.19
C GLY A 229 -16.39 -8.02 -12.36
N GLN A 230 -16.56 -8.41 -11.11
CA GLN A 230 -17.38 -7.68 -10.13
C GLN A 230 -16.51 -6.73 -9.31
N ARG A 231 -17.11 -5.77 -8.62
CA ARG A 231 -16.41 -4.93 -7.63
C ARG A 231 -15.93 -5.82 -6.47
N ASN A 232 -14.66 -5.67 -6.09
CA ASN A 232 -14.11 -6.34 -4.91
C ASN A 232 -14.57 -5.63 -3.62
N GLU A 233 -14.59 -6.36 -2.50
CA GLU A 233 -14.89 -5.85 -1.16
C GLU A 233 -13.93 -6.45 -0.13
N SER A 234 -13.74 -5.74 0.98
CA SER A 234 -12.96 -6.21 2.12
C SER A 234 -13.62 -7.33 2.90
#